data_bc5202d340aed5e5f0707db7abfbeb6a
#
_entry.id   bc5202d340aed5e5f0707db7abfbeb6a
#
_cell.length_a   1.000
_cell.length_b   1.000
_cell.length_c   1.000
_cell.angle_alpha   90.00
_cell.angle_beta   90.00
_cell.angle_gamma   90.00
#
_symmetry.space_group_name_H-M   'P 1'
#
loop_
_entity.id
_entity.type
_entity.pdbx_description
1 polymer ?
#
loop_
_entity_poly.entity_id
_entity_poly.type
_entity_poly.pdbx_seq_one_letter_code
_entity_poly.pdbx_strand_id
1 'polypeptide(L)'
;MRKKNKWRCKRQMKADIRWLDDPQVFRVNRLDAHSDHKFYENKEDYKKQDQRLKQSLNGIWKFHYSVNALERPADFYQKWFNCKNFDEMKVPQHIELAGYDKIHYINTMYPWEGHIYRRPAGYGKEKGKGMFSQAEYNPVGSYIRKFDLNDGLRGKRIILSFEGVEQAFYVWVNGEFVGYAEDSFTVSEFDITSYVKDKDNLLAVEVHKRSTAAFLEDQDFF
;
A
#
# COMPACT_ATOMS: atom_id res chain seq x y z
N MET A 1 -19.67 41.73 -11.38
CA MET A 1 -19.52 40.46 -12.12
C MET A 1 -18.91 39.39 -11.19
N ARG A 2 -19.70 38.48 -10.66
CA ARG A 2 -19.25 37.36 -9.81
C ARG A 2 -18.74 36.27 -10.71
N LYS A 3 -17.42 35.96 -10.65
CA LYS A 3 -16.83 34.79 -11.31
C LYS A 3 -17.39 33.53 -10.67
N LYS A 4 -18.20 32.77 -11.40
CA LYS A 4 -18.65 31.43 -11.01
C LYS A 4 -17.42 30.53 -11.01
N ASN A 5 -16.94 30.13 -9.82
CA ASN A 5 -16.01 29.04 -9.68
C ASN A 5 -16.67 27.77 -10.22
N LYS A 6 -16.24 27.32 -11.39
CA LYS A 6 -16.56 25.99 -11.87
C LYS A 6 -15.79 24.97 -11.01
N TRP A 7 -16.45 24.41 -10.02
CA TRP A 7 -15.99 23.20 -9.38
C TRP A 7 -15.94 22.11 -10.45
N ARG A 8 -14.75 21.85 -11.00
CA ARG A 8 -14.51 20.63 -11.75
C ARG A 8 -14.67 19.48 -10.76
N CYS A 9 -15.74 18.71 -10.89
CA CYS A 9 -15.85 17.40 -10.25
C CYS A 9 -14.62 16.60 -10.71
N LYS A 10 -13.59 16.48 -9.87
CA LYS A 10 -12.47 15.60 -10.13
C LYS A 10 -13.07 14.20 -10.17
N ARG A 11 -13.07 13.58 -11.35
CA ARG A 11 -13.43 12.17 -11.48
C ARG A 11 -12.58 11.41 -10.45
N GLN A 12 -13.22 10.85 -9.43
CA GLN A 12 -12.51 10.16 -8.36
C GLN A 12 -11.76 8.98 -9.00
N MET A 13 -10.44 9.00 -8.91
CA MET A 13 -9.61 7.92 -9.43
C MET A 13 -9.91 6.66 -8.63
N LYS A 14 -10.03 5.52 -9.30
CA LYS A 14 -10.25 4.21 -8.67
C LYS A 14 -8.98 3.38 -8.80
N ALA A 15 -8.75 2.52 -7.83
CA ALA A 15 -7.71 1.52 -7.91
C ALA A 15 -7.93 0.62 -9.14
N ASP A 16 -6.86 0.30 -9.85
CA ASP A 16 -6.87 -0.61 -10.98
C ASP A 16 -5.82 -1.70 -10.75
N ILE A 17 -6.26 -2.94 -10.61
CA ILE A 17 -5.39 -4.08 -10.36
C ILE A 17 -4.36 -4.32 -11.48
N ARG A 18 -4.63 -3.84 -12.69
CA ARG A 18 -3.73 -3.97 -13.84
C ARG A 18 -2.45 -3.14 -13.72
N TRP A 19 -2.38 -2.21 -12.77
CA TRP A 19 -1.13 -1.48 -12.49
C TRP A 19 0.00 -2.42 -12.06
N LEU A 20 -0.32 -3.56 -11.47
CA LEU A 20 0.68 -4.60 -11.14
C LEU A 20 1.43 -5.13 -12.36
N ASP A 21 0.82 -5.04 -13.55
CA ASP A 21 1.36 -5.56 -14.81
C ASP A 21 1.95 -4.46 -15.70
N ASP A 22 1.83 -3.20 -15.32
CA ASP A 22 2.24 -2.05 -16.13
C ASP A 22 3.48 -1.36 -15.54
N PRO A 23 4.68 -1.59 -16.10
CA PRO A 23 5.91 -1.00 -15.58
C PRO A 23 5.97 0.54 -15.70
N GLN A 24 5.02 1.16 -16.40
CA GLN A 24 4.93 2.61 -16.48
C GLN A 24 4.13 3.21 -15.31
N VAL A 25 3.36 2.39 -14.58
CA VAL A 25 2.52 2.82 -13.46
C VAL A 25 3.09 2.28 -12.14
N PHE A 26 4.21 2.81 -11.70
CA PHE A 26 4.85 2.44 -10.43
C PHE A 26 4.39 3.29 -9.23
N ARG A 27 3.63 4.36 -9.48
CA ARG A 27 3.04 5.21 -8.43
C ARG A 27 1.80 5.95 -8.92
N VAL A 28 0.83 6.11 -8.01
CA VAL A 28 -0.36 6.95 -8.21
C VAL A 28 -0.59 7.76 -6.93
N ASN A 29 -0.63 9.09 -7.02
CA ASN A 29 -0.78 10.03 -5.90
C ASN A 29 0.30 9.91 -4.80
N ARG A 30 1.35 9.14 -4.99
CA ARG A 30 2.52 9.12 -4.11
C ARG A 30 3.25 10.44 -4.23
N LEU A 31 3.64 11.03 -3.12
CA LEU A 31 4.47 12.24 -3.08
C LEU A 31 5.89 11.92 -3.59
N ASP A 32 6.57 12.95 -4.06
CA ASP A 32 7.98 12.79 -4.44
C ASP A 32 8.84 12.48 -3.23
N ALA A 33 9.83 11.61 -3.43
CA ALA A 33 10.78 11.26 -2.38
C ALA A 33 11.60 12.48 -1.95
N HIS A 34 11.89 12.56 -0.66
CA HIS A 34 12.70 13.61 -0.07
C HIS A 34 13.61 13.04 1.02
N SER A 35 14.60 13.83 1.43
CA SER A 35 15.45 13.45 2.55
C SER A 35 14.65 13.39 3.86
N ASP A 36 15.03 12.45 4.72
CA ASP A 36 14.37 12.27 6.00
C ASP A 36 14.62 13.46 6.94
N HIS A 37 13.57 13.95 7.59
CA HIS A 37 13.64 15.03 8.56
C HIS A 37 12.49 14.96 9.57
N LYS A 38 12.71 15.61 10.72
CA LYS A 38 11.73 15.69 11.81
C LYS A 38 11.11 17.08 11.85
N PHE A 39 9.82 17.13 12.02
CA PHE A 39 9.07 18.36 12.16
C PHE A 39 8.75 18.64 13.63
N TYR A 40 8.86 19.90 14.02
CA TYR A 40 8.49 20.39 15.34
C TYR A 40 7.63 21.65 15.18
N GLU A 41 6.66 21.83 16.05
CA GLU A 41 5.76 22.99 15.97
C GLU A 41 6.48 24.28 16.35
N ASN A 42 7.45 24.16 17.27
CA ASN A 42 8.23 25.31 17.75
C ASN A 42 9.60 24.86 18.29
N LYS A 43 10.43 25.85 18.67
CA LYS A 43 11.80 25.62 19.17
C LYS A 43 11.84 24.89 20.54
N GLU A 44 10.80 25.03 21.35
CA GLU A 44 10.73 24.34 22.65
C GLU A 44 10.45 22.85 22.45
N ASP A 45 9.53 22.51 21.52
CA ASP A 45 9.27 21.12 21.17
C ASP A 45 10.51 20.45 20.57
N TYR A 46 11.27 21.17 19.73
CA TYR A 46 12.56 20.68 19.26
C TYR A 46 13.52 20.38 20.40
N LYS A 47 13.67 21.29 21.37
CA LYS A 47 14.55 21.09 22.51
C LYS A 47 14.14 19.91 23.40
N LYS A 48 12.82 19.71 23.56
CA LYS A 48 12.25 18.61 24.34
C LYS A 48 12.13 17.31 23.54
N GLN A 49 12.44 17.32 22.23
CA GLN A 49 12.22 16.20 21.29
C GLN A 49 10.77 15.72 21.28
N ASP A 50 9.83 16.62 21.47
CA ASP A 50 8.39 16.32 21.48
C ASP A 50 7.89 16.03 20.05
N GLN A 51 7.49 14.80 19.81
CA GLN A 51 7.04 14.29 18.51
C GLN A 51 5.52 14.38 18.34
N ARG A 52 4.85 15.38 18.92
CA ARG A 52 3.39 15.56 18.82
C ARG A 52 2.86 15.66 17.38
N LEU A 53 3.74 16.00 16.42
CA LEU A 53 3.42 16.04 14.98
C LEU A 53 3.61 14.67 14.28
N LYS A 54 3.94 13.62 15.01
CA LYS A 54 4.06 12.25 14.50
C LYS A 54 3.14 11.32 15.30
N GLN A 55 2.43 10.46 14.59
CA GLN A 55 1.60 9.41 15.18
C GLN A 55 1.96 8.08 14.53
N SER A 56 2.35 7.09 15.33
CA SER A 56 2.58 5.75 14.84
C SER A 56 1.27 4.99 14.69
N LEU A 57 1.11 4.33 13.56
CA LEU A 57 0.04 3.37 13.31
C LEU A 57 0.51 1.92 13.45
N ASN A 58 1.77 1.69 13.85
CA ASN A 58 2.28 0.35 14.16
C ASN A 58 1.45 -0.32 15.26
N GLY A 59 1.48 -1.65 15.30
CA GLY A 59 0.77 -2.44 16.30
C GLY A 59 -0.10 -3.52 15.67
N ILE A 60 -1.22 -3.86 16.27
CA ILE A 60 -2.09 -4.94 15.80
C ILE A 60 -3.08 -4.39 14.78
N TRP A 61 -3.11 -5.01 13.59
CA TRP A 61 -4.03 -4.72 12.50
C TRP A 61 -4.91 -5.94 12.24
N LYS A 62 -6.09 -5.76 11.68
CA LYS A 62 -6.85 -6.85 11.06
C LYS A 62 -6.21 -7.19 9.73
N PHE A 63 -6.08 -8.50 9.48
CA PHE A 63 -5.34 -9.04 8.34
C PHE A 63 -6.06 -10.21 7.68
N HIS A 64 -6.02 -10.24 6.36
CA HIS A 64 -6.49 -11.39 5.59
C HIS A 64 -5.47 -11.74 4.51
N TYR A 65 -5.07 -13.00 4.46
CA TYR A 65 -4.20 -13.54 3.44
C TYR A 65 -5.00 -14.15 2.29
N SER A 66 -4.61 -13.87 1.06
CA SER A 66 -5.12 -14.54 -0.14
C SER A 66 -3.97 -15.00 -1.01
N VAL A 67 -4.12 -16.15 -1.67
CA VAL A 67 -3.04 -16.72 -2.50
C VAL A 67 -2.83 -15.93 -3.80
N ASN A 68 -3.83 -15.15 -4.22
CA ASN A 68 -3.77 -14.31 -5.41
C ASN A 68 -4.81 -13.18 -5.37
N ALA A 69 -4.73 -12.31 -6.35
CA ALA A 69 -5.62 -11.16 -6.47
C ALA A 69 -7.08 -11.51 -6.76
N LEU A 70 -7.36 -12.68 -7.34
CA LEU A 70 -8.73 -13.09 -7.68
C LEU A 70 -9.52 -13.56 -6.46
N GLU A 71 -8.82 -14.11 -5.45
CA GLU A 71 -9.42 -14.62 -4.22
C GLU A 71 -9.49 -13.60 -3.08
N ARG A 72 -8.91 -12.41 -3.29
CA ARG A 72 -8.90 -11.38 -2.26
C ARG A 72 -10.29 -10.78 -2.01
N PRO A 73 -10.58 -10.33 -0.77
CA PRO A 73 -11.83 -9.63 -0.47
C PRO A 73 -11.80 -8.21 -1.10
N ALA A 74 -12.28 -8.08 -2.34
CA ALA A 74 -12.14 -6.87 -3.16
C ALA A 74 -12.70 -5.58 -2.53
N ASP A 75 -13.70 -5.69 -1.65
CA ASP A 75 -14.39 -4.56 -1.01
C ASP A 75 -13.98 -4.34 0.46
N PHE A 76 -12.90 -4.95 0.92
CA PHE A 76 -12.49 -4.91 2.33
C PHE A 76 -12.22 -3.51 2.88
N TYR A 77 -11.91 -2.56 2.01
CA TYR A 77 -11.66 -1.16 2.35
C TYR A 77 -12.94 -0.36 2.63
N GLN A 78 -14.10 -0.94 2.36
CA GLN A 78 -15.38 -0.27 2.59
C GLN A 78 -15.76 -0.26 4.08
N LYS A 79 -16.36 0.84 4.55
CA LYS A 79 -16.76 1.00 5.96
C LYS A 79 -17.78 -0.03 6.43
N TRP A 80 -18.59 -0.56 5.52
CA TRP A 80 -19.61 -1.58 5.82
C TRP A 80 -19.06 -3.01 5.83
N PHE A 81 -17.82 -3.20 5.38
CA PHE A 81 -17.22 -4.52 5.29
C PHE A 81 -17.04 -5.15 6.67
N ASN A 82 -17.47 -6.40 6.79
CA ASN A 82 -17.34 -7.16 8.04
C ASN A 82 -16.03 -7.94 8.09
N CYS A 83 -15.07 -7.41 8.81
CA CYS A 83 -13.75 -8.03 8.99
C CYS A 83 -13.64 -8.94 10.23
N LYS A 84 -14.75 -9.49 10.75
CA LYS A 84 -14.71 -10.36 11.94
C LYS A 84 -13.86 -11.62 11.74
N ASN A 85 -13.81 -12.14 10.50
CA ASN A 85 -13.04 -13.32 10.15
C ASN A 85 -11.59 -13.01 9.74
N PHE A 86 -11.18 -11.74 9.82
CA PHE A 86 -9.79 -11.37 9.61
C PHE A 86 -8.98 -11.72 10.84
N ASP A 87 -7.78 -12.22 10.62
CA ASP A 87 -6.81 -12.47 11.66
C ASP A 87 -6.28 -11.17 12.28
N GLU A 88 -5.40 -11.29 13.25
CA GLU A 88 -4.63 -10.19 13.81
C GLU A 88 -3.16 -10.32 13.42
N MET A 89 -2.64 -9.25 12.83
CA MET A 89 -1.25 -9.16 12.39
C MET A 89 -0.55 -8.02 13.12
N LYS A 90 0.62 -8.31 13.67
CA LYS A 90 1.50 -7.25 14.18
C LYS A 90 2.16 -6.56 12.99
N VAL A 91 2.04 -5.25 12.89
CA VAL A 91 2.68 -4.42 11.86
C VAL A 91 3.72 -3.51 12.55
N PRO A 92 4.96 -3.44 12.06
CA PRO A 92 5.50 -4.14 10.88
C PRO A 92 5.84 -5.61 11.15
N GLN A 93 5.64 -6.45 10.12
CA GLN A 93 6.03 -7.87 10.13
C GLN A 93 5.96 -8.43 8.70
N HIS A 94 6.83 -9.39 8.38
CA HIS A 94 6.74 -10.18 7.16
C HIS A 94 5.67 -11.27 7.31
N ILE A 95 4.84 -11.44 6.27
CA ILE A 95 3.78 -12.45 6.27
C ILE A 95 4.32 -13.87 6.36
N GLU A 96 5.50 -14.12 5.81
CA GLU A 96 6.21 -15.40 5.87
C GLU A 96 6.59 -15.77 7.31
N LEU A 97 7.09 -14.79 8.08
CA LEU A 97 7.44 -15.02 9.48
C LEU A 97 6.21 -15.13 10.39
N ALA A 98 5.07 -14.66 9.92
CA ALA A 98 3.78 -14.84 10.59
C ALA A 98 3.10 -16.18 10.22
N GLY A 99 3.69 -16.96 9.31
CA GLY A 99 3.21 -18.30 8.94
C GLY A 99 2.17 -18.34 7.84
N TYR A 100 1.94 -17.24 7.11
CA TYR A 100 0.96 -17.18 6.03
C TYR A 100 1.53 -17.59 4.66
N ASP A 101 2.82 -17.42 4.46
CA ASP A 101 3.48 -17.75 3.20
C ASP A 101 4.86 -18.36 3.45
N LYS A 102 5.54 -18.77 2.37
CA LYS A 102 6.88 -19.35 2.42
C LYS A 102 7.92 -18.29 2.08
N ILE A 103 9.07 -18.39 2.74
CA ILE A 103 10.25 -17.64 2.35
C ILE A 103 10.73 -18.20 1.02
N HIS A 104 10.82 -17.33 0.00
CA HIS A 104 11.37 -17.66 -1.29
C HIS A 104 12.73 -16.98 -1.43
N TYR A 105 13.78 -17.79 -1.52
CA TYR A 105 15.10 -17.34 -1.93
C TYR A 105 15.56 -18.20 -3.08
N ILE A 106 15.53 -17.66 -4.28
CA ILE A 106 15.89 -18.36 -5.50
C ILE A 106 16.80 -17.43 -6.29
N ASN A 107 18.01 -17.88 -6.56
CA ASN A 107 19.03 -17.11 -7.27
C ASN A 107 19.24 -17.55 -8.72
N THR A 108 18.36 -18.36 -9.27
CA THR A 108 18.48 -18.90 -10.65
C THR A 108 17.22 -18.78 -11.47
N MET A 109 16.08 -18.43 -10.87
CA MET A 109 14.80 -18.22 -11.55
C MET A 109 13.90 -17.33 -10.73
N TYR A 110 12.96 -16.65 -11.39
CA TYR A 110 11.94 -15.90 -10.69
C TYR A 110 10.95 -16.83 -9.97
N PRO A 111 10.58 -16.56 -8.71
CA PRO A 111 9.72 -17.43 -7.90
C PRO A 111 8.36 -17.75 -8.53
N TRP A 112 7.84 -16.85 -9.37
CA TRP A 112 6.55 -17.01 -10.05
C TRP A 112 6.60 -17.81 -11.34
N GLU A 113 7.78 -18.12 -11.87
CA GLU A 113 7.91 -18.85 -13.14
C GLU A 113 7.75 -20.36 -13.00
N GLY A 114 8.05 -20.91 -11.85
CA GLY A 114 7.99 -22.36 -11.57
C GLY A 114 8.99 -23.22 -12.33
N HIS A 115 9.67 -22.67 -13.36
CA HIS A 115 10.66 -23.36 -14.17
C HIS A 115 11.78 -22.41 -14.62
N ILE A 116 13.02 -22.90 -14.58
CA ILE A 116 14.16 -22.19 -15.16
C ILE A 116 13.91 -21.93 -16.66
N TYR A 117 14.27 -20.73 -17.12
CA TYR A 117 14.17 -20.28 -18.52
C TYR A 117 12.75 -20.17 -19.10
N ARG A 118 11.70 -20.27 -18.27
CA ARG A 118 10.34 -20.06 -18.71
C ARG A 118 9.78 -18.79 -18.12
N ARG A 119 9.17 -18.01 -18.97
CA ARG A 119 8.32 -16.91 -18.52
C ARG A 119 7.03 -17.46 -17.90
N PRO A 120 6.41 -16.74 -16.96
CA PRO A 120 5.14 -17.15 -16.40
C PRO A 120 4.12 -17.54 -17.48
N ALA A 121 3.31 -18.53 -17.18
CA ALA A 121 2.24 -18.95 -18.09
C ALA A 121 1.38 -17.73 -18.47
N GLY A 122 1.19 -17.53 -19.77
CA GLY A 122 0.43 -16.42 -20.29
C GLY A 122 1.23 -15.16 -20.63
N TYR A 123 2.46 -15.00 -20.16
CA TYR A 123 3.28 -13.83 -20.49
C TYR A 123 3.58 -13.80 -22.00
N GLY A 124 3.07 -12.78 -22.68
CA GLY A 124 3.24 -12.58 -24.11
C GLY A 124 2.54 -13.60 -25.03
N LYS A 125 1.85 -14.62 -24.49
CA LYS A 125 1.12 -15.63 -25.27
C LYS A 125 -0.39 -15.33 -25.36
N GLU A 126 -0.98 -14.80 -24.31
CA GLU A 126 -2.39 -14.42 -24.27
C GLU A 126 -2.48 -12.89 -24.19
N LYS A 127 -2.93 -12.26 -25.27
CA LYS A 127 -3.14 -10.81 -25.24
C LYS A 127 -4.17 -10.45 -24.17
N GLY A 128 -3.76 -9.56 -23.24
CA GLY A 128 -4.65 -9.01 -22.21
C GLY A 128 -4.70 -9.78 -20.91
N LYS A 129 -3.99 -10.91 -20.77
CA LYS A 129 -3.86 -11.58 -19.46
C LYS A 129 -2.71 -10.97 -18.68
N GLY A 130 -3.01 -10.45 -17.49
CA GLY A 130 -2.03 -9.88 -16.59
C GLY A 130 -1.15 -10.95 -15.94
N MET A 131 0.15 -10.69 -15.88
CA MET A 131 1.12 -11.62 -15.32
C MET A 131 1.02 -11.71 -13.79
N PHE A 132 0.84 -10.58 -13.12
CA PHE A 132 0.76 -10.48 -11.66
C PHE A 132 -0.69 -10.32 -11.18
N SER A 133 -1.48 -9.51 -11.87
CA SER A 133 -2.88 -9.26 -11.50
C SER A 133 -3.79 -10.48 -11.65
N GLN A 134 -3.42 -11.42 -12.53
CA GLN A 134 -4.17 -12.65 -12.82
C GLN A 134 -3.34 -13.93 -12.58
N ALA A 135 -2.25 -13.82 -11.86
CA ALA A 135 -1.45 -14.97 -11.47
C ALA A 135 -2.24 -15.93 -10.58
N GLU A 136 -2.03 -17.23 -10.76
CA GLU A 136 -2.58 -18.26 -9.85
C GLU A 136 -1.97 -18.16 -8.47
N TYR A 137 -0.72 -17.74 -8.38
CA TYR A 137 0.01 -17.50 -7.16
C TYR A 137 0.72 -16.15 -7.19
N ASN A 138 0.15 -15.20 -6.51
CA ASN A 138 0.74 -13.89 -6.17
C ASN A 138 0.09 -13.41 -4.87
N PRO A 139 0.63 -13.78 -3.71
CA PRO A 139 0.05 -13.50 -2.41
C PRO A 139 -0.37 -12.07 -2.21
N VAL A 140 -1.52 -11.92 -1.56
CA VAL A 140 -2.11 -10.62 -1.23
C VAL A 140 -2.42 -10.56 0.25
N GLY A 141 -1.91 -9.53 0.91
CA GLY A 141 -2.29 -9.15 2.27
C GLY A 141 -3.30 -8.01 2.26
N SER A 142 -4.48 -8.22 2.85
CA SER A 142 -5.48 -7.17 3.07
C SER A 142 -5.45 -6.73 4.52
N TYR A 143 -5.02 -5.50 4.78
CA TYR A 143 -4.80 -4.95 6.12
C TYR A 143 -5.81 -3.86 6.45
N ILE A 144 -6.35 -3.87 7.67
CA ILE A 144 -7.27 -2.84 8.17
C ILE A 144 -6.80 -2.32 9.52
N ARG A 145 -6.74 -0.99 9.66
CA ARG A 145 -6.48 -0.28 10.92
C ARG A 145 -7.52 0.78 11.16
N LYS A 146 -8.11 0.78 12.36
CA LYS A 146 -8.91 1.92 12.83
C LYS A 146 -8.03 2.83 13.68
N PHE A 147 -8.22 4.14 13.55
CA PHE A 147 -7.43 5.11 14.30
C PHE A 147 -8.16 6.45 14.45
N ASP A 148 -7.79 7.17 15.50
CA ASP A 148 -8.14 8.56 15.72
C ASP A 148 -6.89 9.42 15.49
N LEU A 149 -7.05 10.65 15.03
CA LEU A 149 -5.92 11.58 14.97
C LEU A 149 -5.58 12.08 16.39
N ASN A 150 -4.30 12.05 16.70
CA ASN A 150 -3.78 12.73 17.89
C ASN A 150 -4.07 14.23 17.84
N ASP A 151 -4.26 14.86 18.99
CA ASP A 151 -4.60 16.29 19.09
C ASP A 151 -3.61 17.19 18.35
N GLY A 152 -2.32 16.87 18.39
CA GLY A 152 -1.28 17.61 17.69
C GLY A 152 -1.39 17.61 16.17
N LEU A 153 -2.13 16.66 15.59
CA LEU A 153 -2.31 16.53 14.15
C LEU A 153 -3.60 17.15 13.62
N ARG A 154 -4.58 17.46 14.50
CA ARG A 154 -5.87 17.98 14.08
C ARG A 154 -5.74 19.33 13.37
N GLY A 155 -6.47 19.47 12.27
CA GLY A 155 -6.49 20.69 11.46
C GLY A 155 -5.18 20.98 10.70
N LYS A 156 -4.23 20.05 10.69
CA LYS A 156 -2.97 20.16 9.95
C LYS A 156 -3.02 19.37 8.63
N ARG A 157 -2.05 19.61 7.79
CA ARG A 157 -1.78 18.73 6.64
C ARG A 157 -1.28 17.39 7.16
N ILE A 158 -1.91 16.30 6.74
CA ILE A 158 -1.61 14.93 7.20
C ILE A 158 -0.97 14.14 6.07
N ILE A 159 0.23 13.69 6.29
CA ILE A 159 0.96 12.79 5.40
C ILE A 159 1.00 11.40 6.03
N LEU A 160 0.49 10.40 5.31
CA LEU A 160 0.63 9.00 5.66
C LEU A 160 1.92 8.48 5.05
N SER A 161 2.81 7.97 5.88
CA SER A 161 4.13 7.49 5.49
C SER A 161 4.25 5.99 5.74
N PHE A 162 4.69 5.26 4.72
CA PHE A 162 5.06 3.85 4.79
C PHE A 162 6.58 3.76 4.63
N GLU A 163 7.27 3.30 5.67
CA GLU A 163 8.74 3.22 5.70
C GLU A 163 9.29 2.02 4.93
N GLY A 164 8.46 1.03 4.62
CA GLY A 164 8.77 -0.11 3.77
C GLY A 164 7.56 -0.99 3.57
N VAL A 165 7.22 -1.29 2.33
CA VAL A 165 6.16 -2.23 1.95
C VAL A 165 6.64 -3.04 0.76
N GLU A 166 6.73 -4.35 0.90
CA GLU A 166 7.11 -5.28 -0.15
C GLU A 166 5.87 -5.97 -0.70
N GLN A 167 5.54 -5.78 -1.96
CA GLN A 167 6.25 -5.00 -2.96
C GLN A 167 5.37 -3.86 -3.48
N ALA A 168 4.18 -4.16 -3.98
CA ALA A 168 3.24 -3.20 -4.52
C ALA A 168 2.02 -3.08 -3.61
N PHE A 169 1.51 -1.87 -3.42
CA PHE A 169 0.38 -1.70 -2.53
C PHE A 169 -0.58 -0.57 -2.90
N TYR A 170 -1.82 -0.78 -2.54
CA TYR A 170 -2.94 0.14 -2.69
C TYR A 170 -3.37 0.64 -1.32
N VAL A 171 -3.77 1.91 -1.25
CA VAL A 171 -4.16 2.57 -0.01
C VAL A 171 -5.55 3.19 -0.14
N TRP A 172 -6.40 2.94 0.86
CA TRP A 172 -7.69 3.59 1.02
C TRP A 172 -7.81 4.16 2.43
N VAL A 173 -8.42 5.33 2.52
CA VAL A 173 -8.80 5.94 3.80
C VAL A 173 -10.29 6.22 3.77
N ASN A 174 -11.01 5.75 4.78
CA ASN A 174 -12.44 5.95 4.93
C ASN A 174 -13.29 5.47 3.74
N GLY A 175 -12.82 4.45 3.00
CA GLY A 175 -13.49 3.88 1.83
C GLY A 175 -13.12 4.56 0.51
N GLU A 176 -12.32 5.61 0.53
CA GLU A 176 -11.88 6.35 -0.64
C GLU A 176 -10.45 5.96 -1.03
N PHE A 177 -10.21 5.74 -2.33
CA PHE A 177 -8.89 5.43 -2.84
C PHE A 177 -7.95 6.62 -2.70
N VAL A 178 -6.82 6.40 -2.05
CA VAL A 178 -5.77 7.39 -1.81
C VAL A 178 -4.68 7.29 -2.86
N GLY A 179 -4.11 6.10 -3.04
CA GLY A 179 -3.00 5.94 -3.98
C GLY A 179 -2.45 4.52 -4.07
N TYR A 180 -1.43 4.40 -4.91
CA TYR A 180 -0.69 3.18 -5.21
C TYR A 180 0.80 3.47 -5.24
N ALA A 181 1.60 2.53 -4.80
CA ALA A 181 3.04 2.58 -4.93
C ALA A 181 3.64 1.18 -5.09
N GLU A 182 4.74 1.14 -5.80
CA GLU A 182 5.72 0.07 -5.82
C GLU A 182 7.02 0.59 -5.22
N ASP A 183 8.03 -0.24 -5.04
CA ASP A 183 9.32 0.09 -4.43
C ASP A 183 9.36 -0.23 -2.93
N SER A 184 10.01 -1.37 -2.64
CA SER A 184 10.13 -1.89 -1.28
C SER A 184 11.09 -1.10 -0.39
N PHE A 185 12.00 -0.33 -0.98
CA PHE A 185 13.17 0.25 -0.30
C PHE A 185 13.03 1.73 0.04
N THR A 186 12.23 2.48 -0.72
CA THR A 186 12.01 3.90 -0.45
C THR A 186 10.71 4.15 0.30
N VAL A 187 10.73 5.16 1.15
CA VAL A 187 9.54 5.62 1.86
C VAL A 187 8.46 6.07 0.87
N SER A 188 7.26 5.54 1.03
CA SER A 188 6.10 5.93 0.23
C SER A 188 5.14 6.79 1.03
N GLU A 189 4.87 8.00 0.56
CA GLU A 189 4.05 8.99 1.26
C GLU A 189 2.84 9.44 0.45
N PHE A 190 1.74 9.67 1.16
CA PHE A 190 0.47 10.11 0.59
C PHE A 190 -0.14 11.24 1.41
N ASP A 191 -0.60 12.29 0.75
CA ASP A 191 -1.38 13.35 1.40
C ASP A 191 -2.81 12.86 1.63
N ILE A 192 -3.13 12.60 2.89
CA ILE A 192 -4.46 12.10 3.30
C ILE A 192 -5.33 13.17 3.97
N THR A 193 -4.92 14.43 3.91
CA THR A 193 -5.59 15.54 4.62
C THR A 193 -7.09 15.62 4.31
N SER A 194 -7.48 15.42 3.05
CA SER A 194 -8.88 15.47 2.64
C SER A 194 -9.71 14.22 2.94
N TYR A 195 -9.05 13.13 3.33
CA TYR A 195 -9.67 11.83 3.56
C TYR A 195 -9.92 11.53 5.03
N VAL A 196 -9.12 12.13 5.94
CA VAL A 196 -9.19 11.86 7.37
C VAL A 196 -10.18 12.76 8.10
N LYS A 197 -10.66 12.26 9.23
CA LYS A 197 -11.45 12.95 10.24
C LYS A 197 -10.68 12.93 11.54
N ASP A 198 -11.12 13.71 12.52
CA ASP A 198 -10.49 13.70 13.85
C ASP A 198 -10.60 12.33 14.53
N LYS A 199 -11.71 11.61 14.28
CA LYS A 199 -11.99 10.29 14.89
C LYS A 199 -12.60 9.31 13.89
N ASP A 200 -12.58 8.03 14.28
CA ASP A 200 -13.19 6.92 13.56
C ASP A 200 -12.71 6.81 12.11
N ASN A 201 -11.40 6.93 11.91
CA ASN A 201 -10.80 6.67 10.61
C ASN A 201 -10.58 5.18 10.40
N LEU A 202 -10.76 4.76 9.16
CA LEU A 202 -10.44 3.43 8.68
C LEU A 202 -9.38 3.55 7.60
N LEU A 203 -8.19 3.00 7.88
CA LEU A 203 -7.12 2.80 6.91
C LEU A 203 -7.19 1.38 6.42
N ALA A 204 -7.22 1.18 5.11
CA ALA A 204 -7.13 -0.10 4.46
C ALA A 204 -5.95 -0.11 3.48
N VAL A 205 -5.15 -1.17 3.54
CA VAL A 205 -3.97 -1.36 2.69
C VAL A 205 -4.01 -2.75 2.08
N GLU A 206 -3.88 -2.84 0.76
CA GLU A 206 -3.77 -4.10 0.03
C GLU A 206 -2.35 -4.21 -0.50
N VAL A 207 -1.64 -5.24 -0.08
CA VAL A 207 -0.23 -5.46 -0.44
C VAL A 207 -0.13 -6.70 -1.32
N HIS A 208 0.45 -6.56 -2.49
CA HIS A 208 0.74 -7.64 -3.42
C HIS A 208 2.22 -8.00 -3.36
N LYS A 209 2.51 -9.28 -3.23
CA LYS A 209 3.88 -9.78 -3.09
C LYS A 209 4.71 -9.53 -4.34
N ARG A 210 4.08 -9.48 -5.53
CA ARG A 210 4.76 -9.29 -6.80
C ARG A 210 4.04 -8.30 -7.70
N SER A 211 4.83 -7.51 -8.41
CA SER A 211 4.42 -6.63 -9.50
C SER A 211 5.54 -6.58 -10.54
N THR A 212 5.45 -5.73 -11.54
CA THR A 212 6.53 -5.51 -12.51
C THR A 212 7.83 -4.99 -11.86
N ALA A 213 7.75 -4.36 -10.69
CA ALA A 213 8.93 -3.94 -9.93
C ALA A 213 9.81 -5.11 -9.46
N ALA A 214 9.23 -6.31 -9.32
CA ALA A 214 9.98 -7.51 -8.94
C ALA A 214 11.14 -7.82 -9.90
N PHE A 215 11.04 -7.45 -11.17
CA PHE A 215 12.15 -7.60 -12.12
C PHE A 215 13.33 -6.67 -11.85
N LEU A 216 13.15 -5.62 -11.07
CA LEU A 216 14.20 -4.69 -10.69
C LEU A 216 14.72 -4.94 -9.27
N GLU A 217 13.89 -5.48 -8.40
CA GLU A 217 14.21 -5.64 -6.99
C GLU A 217 14.83 -6.99 -6.64
N ASP A 218 14.57 -8.03 -7.42
CA ASP A 218 15.17 -9.35 -7.24
C ASP A 218 16.60 -9.37 -7.83
N GLN A 219 17.58 -8.99 -7.02
CA GLN A 219 18.98 -8.80 -7.43
C GLN A 219 19.70 -10.07 -7.89
N ASP A 220 19.19 -11.23 -7.53
CA ASP A 220 19.85 -12.52 -7.82
C ASP A 220 19.73 -12.96 -9.28
N PHE A 221 19.11 -12.13 -10.11
CA PHE A 221 18.90 -12.40 -11.54
C PHE A 221 19.79 -11.54 -12.47
N PHE A 222 20.71 -10.78 -11.93
CA PHE A 222 21.64 -9.92 -12.68
C PHE A 222 23.07 -10.39 -12.57
#